data_25617514e823840a90fcad1a75dae084
#
_entry.id   25617514e823840a90fcad1a75dae084
#
_cell.length_a   1.000
_cell.length_b   1.000
_cell.length_c   1.000
_cell.angle_alpha   90.00
_cell.angle_beta   90.00
_cell.angle_gamma   90.00
#
_symmetry.space_group_name_H-M   'P 1'
#
loop_
_entity.id
_entity.type
_entity.pdbx_description
1 polymer ?
#
loop_
_entity_poly.entity_id
_entity_poly.type
_entity_poly.pdbx_seq_one_letter_code
_entity_poly.pdbx_strand_id
1 'polypeptide(L)'
;MERRGSNLPSDSLLEGAAAWREDLEAHAESVHSQGGEDGVLLRLFERIGVRSRSFVEFGAWDGEHWSNTANLRLNHGWQGLLMEGSDRADGQLVRRERVDAENVEALFAKYGVPQDLDLLSIDIDGNDYWVWDAIRNYCPAVVVVEYNVFFRPEMARTIEYDPAHAWDKDEYPLYHGASLAAFCKLAEGKGYRLAWTEPWCPNAIFVRAERLPRGVVLPDWRAWTRWDWSLDDYREPTPRPGGRWVAV
;
A
#
# COMPACT_ATOMS: atom_id res chain seq x y z
N MET A 1 0.24 43.01 -9.47
CA MET A 1 0.63 42.16 -8.32
C MET A 1 -0.63 41.46 -7.87
N GLU A 2 -1.02 40.38 -8.59
CA GLU A 2 -2.22 39.60 -8.31
C GLU A 2 -1.93 38.62 -7.18
N ARG A 3 -2.73 38.72 -6.12
CA ARG A 3 -2.69 37.77 -5.01
C ARG A 3 -3.23 36.42 -5.54
N ARG A 4 -2.39 35.39 -5.59
CA ARG A 4 -2.86 34.02 -5.76
C ARG A 4 -3.73 33.68 -4.56
N GLY A 5 -5.04 33.58 -4.80
CA GLY A 5 -5.99 33.12 -3.80
C GLY A 5 -5.61 31.70 -3.35
N SER A 6 -5.42 31.52 -2.07
CA SER A 6 -5.32 30.18 -1.45
C SER A 6 -6.71 29.53 -1.59
N ASN A 7 -6.85 28.58 -2.50
CA ASN A 7 -8.03 27.70 -2.54
C ASN A 7 -7.95 26.76 -1.33
N LEU A 8 -8.39 27.22 -0.19
CA LEU A 8 -8.69 26.34 0.93
C LEU A 8 -9.95 25.53 0.57
N PRO A 9 -9.98 24.21 0.86
CA PRO A 9 -11.19 23.42 0.67
C PRO A 9 -12.35 24.03 1.48
N SER A 10 -13.58 23.88 0.99
CA SER A 10 -14.76 24.32 1.74
C SER A 10 -14.94 23.51 3.03
N ASP A 11 -15.53 24.11 4.07
CA ASP A 11 -15.74 23.45 5.36
C ASP A 11 -16.46 22.09 5.21
N SER A 12 -17.43 21.99 4.31
CA SER A 12 -18.16 20.73 4.02
C SER A 12 -17.26 19.64 3.42
N LEU A 13 -16.22 19.99 2.67
CA LEU A 13 -15.24 19.01 2.16
C LEU A 13 -14.31 18.53 3.26
N LEU A 14 -13.91 19.39 4.17
CA LEU A 14 -13.08 19.03 5.31
C LEU A 14 -13.85 18.12 6.28
N GLU A 15 -15.12 18.43 6.56
CA GLU A 15 -16.01 17.57 7.37
C GLU A 15 -16.21 16.19 6.73
N GLY A 16 -16.42 16.12 5.42
CA GLY A 16 -16.55 14.85 4.70
C GLY A 16 -15.29 13.99 4.76
N ALA A 17 -14.11 14.61 4.64
CA ALA A 17 -12.82 13.94 4.73
C ALA A 17 -12.54 13.44 6.16
N ALA A 18 -12.88 14.23 7.19
CA ALA A 18 -12.76 13.83 8.59
C ALA A 18 -13.66 12.63 8.90
N ALA A 19 -14.92 12.67 8.48
CA ALA A 19 -15.88 11.58 8.68
C ALA A 19 -15.45 10.28 8.01
N TRP A 20 -14.82 10.33 6.81
CA TRP A 20 -14.26 9.15 6.18
C TRP A 20 -13.17 8.52 7.02
N ARG A 21 -12.23 9.35 7.48
CA ARG A 21 -11.11 8.92 8.30
C ARG A 21 -11.58 8.30 9.61
N GLU A 22 -12.44 9.02 10.35
CA GLU A 22 -12.98 8.57 11.63
C GLU A 22 -13.74 7.23 11.51
N ASP A 23 -14.51 7.05 10.42
CA ASP A 23 -15.21 5.80 10.17
C ASP A 23 -14.26 4.62 9.99
N LEU A 24 -13.19 4.77 9.20
CA LEU A 24 -12.21 3.69 9.01
C LEU A 24 -11.38 3.44 10.28
N GLU A 25 -10.94 4.49 10.96
CA GLU A 25 -10.18 4.37 12.22
C GLU A 25 -10.99 3.69 13.32
N ALA A 26 -12.30 3.95 13.40
CA ALA A 26 -13.19 3.31 14.36
C ALA A 26 -13.39 1.79 14.12
N HIS A 27 -13.07 1.31 12.92
CA HIS A 27 -13.17 -0.11 12.56
C HIS A 27 -11.80 -0.80 12.47
N ALA A 28 -10.70 -0.09 12.75
CA ALA A 28 -9.37 -0.68 12.73
C ALA A 28 -9.27 -1.80 13.78
N GLU A 29 -8.97 -3.01 13.32
CA GLU A 29 -8.84 -4.22 14.14
C GLU A 29 -7.79 -5.13 13.52
N SER A 30 -6.86 -5.63 14.34
CA SER A 30 -5.85 -6.61 13.94
C SER A 30 -6.28 -7.99 14.39
N VAL A 31 -6.62 -8.86 13.45
CA VAL A 31 -6.87 -10.30 13.66
C VAL A 31 -5.64 -11.09 13.26
N HIS A 32 -5.09 -10.79 12.08
CA HIS A 32 -3.88 -11.36 11.51
C HIS A 32 -2.90 -10.27 11.04
N SER A 33 -3.41 -9.12 10.59
CA SER A 33 -2.61 -8.00 10.12
C SER A 33 -1.84 -7.32 11.25
N GLN A 34 -0.85 -6.50 10.88
CA GLN A 34 0.08 -5.88 11.81
C GLN A 34 -0.53 -4.71 12.59
N GLY A 35 -1.35 -3.88 11.95
CA GLY A 35 -1.71 -2.55 12.47
C GLY A 35 -3.20 -2.16 12.39
N GLY A 36 -4.13 -3.09 12.17
CA GLY A 36 -5.58 -2.79 12.12
C GLY A 36 -6.19 -2.88 10.73
N GLU A 37 -5.40 -3.28 9.74
CA GLU A 37 -5.80 -3.40 8.34
C GLU A 37 -6.97 -4.37 8.15
N ASP A 38 -7.06 -5.43 8.94
CA ASP A 38 -8.12 -6.43 8.84
C ASP A 38 -9.52 -5.79 8.95
N GLY A 39 -9.73 -5.00 10.00
CA GLY A 39 -11.01 -4.33 10.22
C GLY A 39 -11.27 -3.21 9.21
N VAL A 40 -10.22 -2.44 8.85
CA VAL A 40 -10.30 -1.37 7.85
C VAL A 40 -10.67 -1.94 6.47
N LEU A 41 -10.05 -3.04 6.04
CA LEU A 41 -10.35 -3.68 4.77
C LEU A 41 -11.80 -4.18 4.71
N LEU A 42 -12.28 -4.82 5.77
CA LEU A 42 -13.69 -5.24 5.87
C LEU A 42 -14.63 -4.04 5.71
N ARG A 43 -14.39 -2.97 6.51
CA ARG A 43 -15.20 -1.76 6.45
C ARG A 43 -15.14 -1.09 5.09
N LEU A 44 -13.96 -1.05 4.48
CA LEU A 44 -13.79 -0.47 3.15
C LEU A 44 -14.58 -1.23 2.10
N PHE A 45 -14.52 -2.57 2.10
CA PHE A 45 -15.28 -3.42 1.17
C PHE A 45 -16.80 -3.35 1.41
N GLU A 46 -17.27 -3.13 2.62
CA GLU A 46 -18.69 -2.81 2.87
C GLU A 46 -19.11 -1.53 2.15
N ARG A 47 -18.25 -0.53 2.10
CA ARG A 47 -18.54 0.78 1.48
C ARG A 47 -18.47 0.77 -0.04
N ILE A 48 -17.47 0.08 -0.60
CA ILE A 48 -17.23 0.08 -2.06
C ILE A 48 -17.82 -1.14 -2.78
N GLY A 49 -18.28 -2.13 -2.02
CA GLY A 49 -18.76 -3.42 -2.51
C GLY A 49 -17.65 -4.37 -2.93
N VAL A 50 -17.96 -5.66 -2.92
CA VAL A 50 -17.07 -6.77 -3.32
C VAL A 50 -17.56 -7.34 -4.65
N ARG A 51 -16.67 -7.76 -5.54
CA ARG A 51 -17.03 -8.38 -6.84
C ARG A 51 -16.71 -9.86 -6.90
N SER A 52 -15.48 -10.22 -6.63
CA SER A 52 -14.95 -11.57 -6.85
C SER A 52 -14.52 -12.28 -5.58
N ARG A 53 -14.31 -11.54 -4.49
CA ARG A 53 -13.63 -12.02 -3.28
C ARG A 53 -12.28 -12.64 -3.59
N SER A 54 -11.59 -12.07 -4.57
CA SER A 54 -10.26 -12.54 -4.97
C SER A 54 -9.19 -11.56 -4.51
N PHE A 55 -8.04 -12.12 -4.12
CA PHE A 55 -6.89 -11.34 -3.71
C PHE A 55 -5.58 -11.90 -4.26
N VAL A 56 -4.55 -11.07 -4.24
CA VAL A 56 -3.14 -11.48 -4.35
C VAL A 56 -2.37 -10.79 -3.23
N GLU A 57 -1.43 -11.50 -2.61
CA GLU A 57 -0.51 -10.96 -1.62
C GLU A 57 0.91 -11.41 -1.91
N PHE A 58 1.84 -10.45 -1.97
CA PHE A 58 3.29 -10.64 -2.09
C PHE A 58 3.95 -10.40 -0.74
N GLY A 59 5.05 -11.12 -0.45
CA GLY A 59 5.66 -11.09 0.87
C GLY A 59 4.78 -11.76 1.93
N ALA A 60 4.04 -12.79 1.49
CA ALA A 60 3.00 -13.40 2.31
C ALA A 60 3.53 -14.28 3.45
N TRP A 61 4.83 -14.41 3.62
CA TRP A 61 5.49 -15.24 4.64
C TRP A 61 4.92 -16.65 4.70
N ASP A 62 4.25 -16.98 5.83
CA ASP A 62 3.55 -18.25 6.04
C ASP A 62 2.07 -18.18 5.62
N GLY A 63 1.61 -17.03 5.14
CA GLY A 63 0.25 -16.75 4.71
C GLY A 63 -0.72 -16.46 5.85
N GLU A 64 -0.23 -16.24 7.07
CA GLU A 64 -1.09 -15.97 8.23
C GLU A 64 -0.52 -14.84 9.12
N HIS A 65 0.76 -14.91 9.45
CA HIS A 65 1.40 -13.95 10.34
C HIS A 65 1.60 -12.61 9.63
N TRP A 66 1.02 -11.53 10.17
CA TRP A 66 1.01 -10.17 9.62
C TRP A 66 0.43 -10.05 8.20
N SER A 67 -0.32 -11.05 7.78
CA SER A 67 -0.95 -11.06 6.46
C SER A 67 -2.15 -10.12 6.41
N ASN A 68 -2.20 -9.26 5.40
CA ASN A 68 -3.34 -8.38 5.12
C ASN A 68 -4.55 -9.12 4.53
N THR A 69 -4.38 -10.38 4.13
CA THR A 69 -5.44 -11.18 3.47
C THR A 69 -5.90 -12.39 4.27
N ALA A 70 -5.17 -12.76 5.33
CA ALA A 70 -5.47 -13.96 6.11
C ALA A 70 -6.86 -13.92 6.74
N ASN A 71 -7.27 -12.80 7.34
CA ASN A 71 -8.61 -12.65 7.91
C ASN A 71 -9.70 -12.80 6.83
N LEU A 72 -9.53 -12.18 5.67
CA LEU A 72 -10.46 -12.31 4.54
C LEU A 72 -10.56 -13.77 4.07
N ARG A 73 -9.43 -14.47 3.97
CA ARG A 73 -9.35 -15.86 3.55
C ARG A 73 -9.97 -16.83 4.57
N LEU A 74 -9.57 -16.72 5.84
CA LEU A 74 -9.93 -17.68 6.88
C LEU A 74 -11.35 -17.47 7.39
N ASN A 75 -11.80 -16.21 7.51
CA ASN A 75 -13.04 -15.89 8.20
C ASN A 75 -14.14 -15.37 7.27
N HIS A 76 -13.81 -14.91 6.04
CA HIS A 76 -14.79 -14.26 5.14
C HIS A 76 -14.90 -14.92 3.76
N GLY A 77 -14.30 -16.09 3.57
CA GLY A 77 -14.47 -16.93 2.37
C GLY A 77 -13.84 -16.34 1.10
N TRP A 78 -12.81 -15.51 1.25
CA TRP A 78 -12.03 -15.01 0.12
C TRP A 78 -11.04 -16.07 -0.37
N GLN A 79 -10.68 -16.00 -1.63
CA GLN A 79 -9.71 -16.89 -2.26
C GLN A 79 -8.66 -16.07 -3.02
N GLY A 80 -7.44 -16.55 -3.04
CA GLY A 80 -6.40 -15.80 -3.73
C GLY A 80 -5.06 -16.51 -3.81
N LEU A 81 -4.08 -15.75 -4.28
CA LEU A 81 -2.72 -16.18 -4.50
C LEU A 81 -1.83 -15.52 -3.45
N LEU A 82 -1.10 -16.35 -2.71
CA LEU A 82 -0.07 -15.94 -1.77
C LEU A 82 1.29 -16.28 -2.37
N MET A 83 2.21 -15.30 -2.42
CA MET A 83 3.56 -15.47 -2.94
C MET A 83 4.61 -14.95 -1.96
N GLU A 84 5.71 -15.72 -1.81
CA GLU A 84 6.83 -15.40 -0.94
C GLU A 84 8.14 -15.85 -1.60
N GLY A 85 9.14 -14.96 -1.64
CA GLY A 85 10.42 -15.24 -2.29
C GLY A 85 11.41 -16.03 -1.43
N SER A 86 11.19 -16.11 -0.13
CA SER A 86 12.08 -16.77 0.84
C SER A 86 11.73 -18.24 1.09
N ASP A 87 12.53 -18.89 1.96
CA ASP A 87 12.30 -20.26 2.41
C ASP A 87 11.09 -20.41 3.36
N ARG A 88 10.41 -19.33 3.70
CA ARG A 88 9.20 -19.33 4.53
C ARG A 88 7.98 -19.83 3.77
N ALA A 89 7.98 -19.71 2.43
CA ALA A 89 6.94 -20.30 1.59
C ALA A 89 6.92 -21.83 1.72
N ASP A 90 5.76 -22.40 2.03
CA ASP A 90 5.56 -23.86 2.11
C ASP A 90 5.43 -24.52 0.73
N GLY A 91 5.29 -23.73 -0.34
CA GLY A 91 5.11 -24.16 -1.72
C GLY A 91 3.71 -24.71 -2.04
N GLN A 92 2.83 -24.81 -1.05
CA GLN A 92 1.44 -25.29 -1.20
C GLN A 92 0.44 -24.14 -1.03
N LEU A 93 0.28 -23.62 0.16
CA LEU A 93 -0.56 -22.44 0.43
C LEU A 93 0.11 -21.20 -0.11
N VAL A 94 1.37 -20.97 0.24
CA VAL A 94 2.18 -19.84 -0.20
C VAL A 94 3.12 -20.31 -1.30
N ARG A 95 2.97 -19.77 -2.50
CA ARG A 95 3.82 -20.10 -3.65
C ARG A 95 5.20 -19.49 -3.46
N ARG A 96 6.23 -20.31 -3.65
CA ARG A 96 7.61 -19.83 -3.59
C ARG A 96 7.96 -19.14 -4.90
N GLU A 97 7.68 -17.83 -4.95
CA GLU A 97 7.91 -16.98 -6.10
C GLU A 97 8.53 -15.66 -5.66
N ARG A 98 9.66 -15.31 -6.25
CA ARG A 98 10.23 -13.97 -6.11
C ARG A 98 9.56 -13.05 -7.13
N VAL A 99 8.86 -12.04 -6.63
CA VAL A 99 8.15 -11.08 -7.47
C VAL A 99 9.05 -9.88 -7.77
N ASP A 100 9.10 -9.48 -9.03
CA ASP A 100 9.77 -8.27 -9.50
C ASP A 100 8.94 -7.56 -10.60
N ALA A 101 9.42 -6.41 -11.08
CA ALA A 101 8.70 -5.62 -12.06
C ALA A 101 8.62 -6.30 -13.45
N GLU A 102 9.57 -7.18 -13.78
CA GLU A 102 9.62 -7.88 -15.06
C GLU A 102 8.68 -9.10 -15.10
N ASN A 103 8.41 -9.72 -13.94
CA ASN A 103 7.70 -11.00 -13.90
C ASN A 103 6.29 -10.96 -13.32
N VAL A 104 5.89 -9.89 -12.63
CA VAL A 104 4.64 -9.82 -11.86
C VAL A 104 3.41 -10.18 -12.68
N GLU A 105 3.23 -9.64 -13.88
CA GLU A 105 2.07 -9.96 -14.72
C GLU A 105 2.14 -11.37 -15.33
N ALA A 106 3.35 -11.88 -15.58
CA ALA A 106 3.53 -13.26 -16.00
C ALA A 106 3.15 -14.26 -14.89
N LEU A 107 3.46 -13.92 -13.63
CA LEU A 107 3.04 -14.69 -12.46
C LEU A 107 1.52 -14.64 -12.30
N PHE A 108 0.89 -13.48 -12.46
CA PHE A 108 -0.57 -13.38 -12.45
C PHE A 108 -1.22 -14.26 -13.51
N ALA A 109 -0.71 -14.22 -14.73
CA ALA A 109 -1.20 -15.08 -15.82
C ALA A 109 -0.97 -16.56 -15.53
N LYS A 110 0.21 -16.94 -15.00
CA LYS A 110 0.57 -18.31 -14.62
C LYS A 110 -0.41 -18.91 -13.62
N TYR A 111 -0.85 -18.11 -12.65
CA TYR A 111 -1.75 -18.55 -11.58
C TYR A 111 -3.23 -18.22 -11.83
N GLY A 112 -3.57 -17.68 -13.00
CA GLY A 112 -4.95 -17.40 -13.38
C GLY A 112 -5.62 -16.30 -12.56
N VAL A 113 -4.84 -15.30 -12.12
CA VAL A 113 -5.38 -14.15 -11.37
C VAL A 113 -6.39 -13.40 -12.24
N PRO A 114 -7.61 -13.07 -11.74
CA PRO A 114 -8.55 -12.27 -12.50
C PRO A 114 -8.05 -10.82 -12.66
N GLN A 115 -8.29 -10.22 -13.82
CA GLN A 115 -7.82 -8.85 -14.10
C GLN A 115 -8.48 -7.80 -13.19
N ASP A 116 -9.70 -8.05 -12.73
CA ASP A 116 -10.51 -7.18 -11.86
C ASP A 116 -10.62 -7.74 -10.43
N LEU A 117 -9.52 -8.29 -9.91
CA LEU A 117 -9.46 -8.78 -8.53
C LEU A 117 -9.84 -7.68 -7.53
N ASP A 118 -10.33 -8.07 -6.35
CA ASP A 118 -10.76 -7.09 -5.35
C ASP A 118 -9.58 -6.51 -4.55
N LEU A 119 -8.56 -7.30 -4.21
CA LEU A 119 -7.46 -6.87 -3.35
C LEU A 119 -6.09 -7.30 -3.88
N LEU A 120 -5.14 -6.39 -3.86
CA LEU A 120 -3.72 -6.63 -4.06
C LEU A 120 -2.96 -6.09 -2.85
N SER A 121 -2.17 -6.92 -2.17
CA SER A 121 -1.27 -6.54 -1.09
C SER A 121 0.18 -6.73 -1.55
N ILE A 122 1.00 -5.69 -1.41
CA ILE A 122 2.40 -5.64 -1.85
C ILE A 122 3.26 -5.27 -0.65
N ASP A 123 4.09 -6.21 -0.21
CA ASP A 123 5.05 -6.02 0.86
C ASP A 123 6.25 -6.94 0.60
N ILE A 124 7.22 -6.44 -0.17
CA ILE A 124 8.41 -7.18 -0.59
C ILE A 124 9.71 -6.49 -0.16
N ASP A 125 9.61 -5.64 0.84
CA ASP A 125 10.77 -4.99 1.49
C ASP A 125 11.69 -4.19 0.54
N GLY A 126 11.13 -3.63 -0.54
CA GLY A 126 12.01 -2.85 -1.42
C GLY A 126 11.43 -2.37 -2.73
N ASN A 127 11.25 -3.26 -3.68
CA ASN A 127 10.79 -2.91 -5.04
C ASN A 127 9.27 -2.70 -5.18
N ASP A 128 8.54 -2.53 -4.09
CA ASP A 128 7.08 -2.40 -4.03
C ASP A 128 6.52 -1.36 -5.01
N TYR A 129 7.16 -0.19 -5.05
CA TYR A 129 6.81 0.88 -5.98
C TYR A 129 6.91 0.42 -7.44
N TRP A 130 8.01 -0.21 -7.79
CA TRP A 130 8.31 -0.62 -9.16
C TRP A 130 7.44 -1.79 -9.61
N VAL A 131 7.15 -2.72 -8.71
CA VAL A 131 6.22 -3.82 -8.98
C VAL A 131 4.82 -3.29 -9.20
N TRP A 132 4.31 -2.38 -8.35
CA TRP A 132 3.00 -1.78 -8.60
C TRP A 132 2.98 -0.95 -9.88
N ASP A 133 4.05 -0.20 -10.16
CA ASP A 133 4.12 0.55 -11.42
C ASP A 133 4.06 -0.37 -12.64
N ALA A 134 4.72 -1.52 -12.59
CA ALA A 134 4.75 -2.49 -13.71
C ALA A 134 3.39 -3.16 -13.99
N ILE A 135 2.47 -3.22 -13.04
CA ILE A 135 1.14 -3.80 -13.24
C ILE A 135 0.29 -2.85 -14.09
N ARG A 136 -0.03 -3.26 -15.34
CA ARG A 136 -0.76 -2.47 -16.34
C ARG A 136 -2.11 -3.09 -16.73
N ASN A 137 -2.18 -4.42 -16.75
CA ASN A 137 -3.32 -5.18 -17.26
C ASN A 137 -4.27 -5.68 -16.16
N TYR A 138 -3.92 -5.48 -14.90
CA TYR A 138 -4.71 -5.86 -13.74
C TYR A 138 -5.14 -4.62 -12.97
N CYS A 139 -6.39 -4.63 -12.52
CA CYS A 139 -7.04 -3.45 -11.94
C CYS A 139 -7.72 -3.81 -10.61
N PRO A 140 -6.95 -4.11 -9.55
CA PRO A 140 -7.53 -4.40 -8.24
C PRO A 140 -8.42 -3.26 -7.75
N ALA A 141 -9.50 -3.58 -7.03
CA ALA A 141 -10.36 -2.56 -6.44
C ALA A 141 -9.65 -1.81 -5.31
N VAL A 142 -8.82 -2.52 -4.55
CA VAL A 142 -8.03 -2.02 -3.43
C VAL A 142 -6.58 -2.49 -3.59
N VAL A 143 -5.63 -1.62 -3.26
CA VAL A 143 -4.20 -1.95 -3.17
C VAL A 143 -3.69 -1.55 -1.80
N VAL A 144 -3.07 -2.48 -1.09
CA VAL A 144 -2.29 -2.25 0.13
C VAL A 144 -0.82 -2.28 -0.24
N VAL A 145 -0.05 -1.32 0.24
CA VAL A 145 1.40 -1.29 0.04
C VAL A 145 2.11 -0.94 1.34
N GLU A 146 3.26 -1.57 1.59
CA GLU A 146 4.19 -1.06 2.58
C GLU A 146 4.88 0.20 2.07
N TYR A 147 4.96 1.25 2.91
CA TYR A 147 5.68 2.47 2.57
C TYR A 147 6.73 2.83 3.62
N ASN A 148 7.81 3.47 3.19
CA ASN A 148 8.86 3.93 4.09
C ASN A 148 8.39 5.18 4.84
N VAL A 149 8.11 5.01 6.14
CA VAL A 149 7.57 6.04 7.03
C VAL A 149 8.58 7.15 7.37
N PHE A 150 9.85 6.96 7.08
CA PHE A 150 10.94 7.87 7.45
C PHE A 150 11.12 9.05 6.50
N PHE A 151 10.31 9.15 5.44
CA PHE A 151 10.34 10.30 4.55
C PHE A 151 9.34 11.38 4.98
N ARG A 152 9.76 12.64 4.87
CA ARG A 152 8.85 13.78 5.02
C ARG A 152 7.73 13.73 3.97
N PRO A 153 6.54 14.28 4.31
CA PRO A 153 5.37 14.23 3.43
C PRO A 153 5.60 14.78 2.01
N GLU A 154 6.46 15.77 1.84
CA GLU A 154 6.76 16.38 0.54
C GLU A 154 7.75 15.58 -0.31
N MET A 155 8.39 14.56 0.26
CA MET A 155 9.48 13.82 -0.39
C MET A 155 8.94 12.59 -1.13
N ALA A 156 8.80 12.70 -2.45
CA ALA A 156 8.49 11.54 -3.29
C ALA A 156 9.78 10.82 -3.68
N ARG A 157 10.11 9.77 -2.96
CA ARG A 157 11.34 8.97 -3.08
C ARG A 157 11.00 7.49 -3.12
N THR A 158 11.79 6.74 -3.88
CA THR A 158 11.84 5.27 -3.86
C THR A 158 13.30 4.82 -3.97
N ILE A 159 13.60 3.59 -3.56
CA ILE A 159 14.90 3.00 -3.90
C ILE A 159 15.04 2.92 -5.42
N GLU A 160 16.28 2.97 -5.91
CA GLU A 160 16.56 2.62 -7.31
C GLU A 160 16.13 1.17 -7.55
N TYR A 161 15.50 0.91 -8.71
CA TYR A 161 15.10 -0.43 -9.07
C TYR A 161 16.32 -1.37 -9.21
N ASP A 162 16.29 -2.46 -8.49
CA ASP A 162 17.27 -3.53 -8.58
C ASP A 162 16.54 -4.87 -8.36
N PRO A 163 16.36 -5.73 -9.38
CA PRO A 163 15.68 -7.02 -9.20
C PRO A 163 16.38 -7.95 -8.20
N ALA A 164 17.65 -7.69 -7.92
CA ALA A 164 18.41 -8.41 -6.91
C ALA A 164 18.37 -7.76 -5.52
N HIS A 165 17.62 -6.64 -5.36
CA HIS A 165 17.52 -5.97 -4.07
C HIS A 165 17.08 -6.95 -2.97
N ALA A 166 17.78 -6.91 -1.86
CA ALA A 166 17.39 -7.53 -0.61
C ALA A 166 17.59 -6.51 0.50
N TRP A 167 16.56 -6.32 1.33
CA TRP A 167 16.64 -5.39 2.44
C TRP A 167 17.61 -5.92 3.51
N ASP A 168 18.59 -5.09 3.83
CA ASP A 168 19.53 -5.31 4.94
C ASP A 168 19.01 -4.52 6.15
N LYS A 169 18.18 -5.18 6.95
CA LYS A 169 17.55 -4.59 8.14
C LYS A 169 18.54 -4.32 9.28
N ASP A 170 19.70 -4.94 9.27
CA ASP A 170 20.66 -4.83 10.36
C ASP A 170 21.65 -3.68 10.11
N GLU A 171 22.13 -3.50 8.88
CA GLU A 171 23.11 -2.47 8.54
C GLU A 171 22.48 -1.21 7.90
N TYR A 172 21.43 -1.40 7.07
CA TYR A 172 20.74 -0.31 6.36
C TYR A 172 19.22 -0.37 6.56
N PRO A 173 18.73 -0.32 7.81
CA PRO A 173 17.30 -0.56 8.13
C PRO A 173 16.33 0.42 7.47
N LEU A 174 16.81 1.61 7.09
CA LEU A 174 15.98 2.66 6.49
C LEU A 174 16.02 2.66 4.95
N TYR A 175 16.87 1.82 4.32
CA TYR A 175 17.00 1.77 2.87
C TYR A 175 16.12 0.66 2.28
N HIS A 176 14.83 0.91 2.22
CA HIS A 176 13.82 0.03 1.60
C HIS A 176 12.65 0.83 1.04
N GLY A 177 11.91 0.25 0.13
CA GLY A 177 10.60 0.71 -0.34
C GLY A 177 10.55 2.13 -0.90
N ALA A 178 9.39 2.73 -0.79
CA ALA A 178 9.11 4.08 -1.27
C ALA A 178 8.34 4.90 -0.23
N SER A 179 8.45 6.22 -0.32
CA SER A 179 7.70 7.15 0.52
C SER A 179 6.20 7.14 0.21
N LEU A 180 5.38 7.53 1.18
CA LEU A 180 3.93 7.69 0.96
C LEU A 180 3.64 8.65 -0.21
N ALA A 181 4.39 9.76 -0.32
CA ALA A 181 4.23 10.71 -1.43
C ALA A 181 4.51 10.08 -2.80
N ALA A 182 5.49 9.18 -2.90
CA ALA A 182 5.78 8.46 -4.14
C ALA A 182 4.61 7.54 -4.51
N PHE A 183 4.09 6.77 -3.56
CA PHE A 183 2.92 5.92 -3.80
C PHE A 183 1.66 6.72 -4.13
N CYS A 184 1.43 7.87 -3.49
CA CYS A 184 0.29 8.73 -3.83
C CYS A 184 0.35 9.25 -5.27
N LYS A 185 1.53 9.64 -5.76
CA LYS A 185 1.71 10.05 -7.16
C LYS A 185 1.48 8.89 -8.13
N LEU A 186 2.05 7.71 -7.84
CA LEU A 186 1.85 6.52 -8.63
C LEU A 186 0.37 6.13 -8.69
N ALA A 187 -0.27 6.07 -7.52
CA ALA A 187 -1.68 5.77 -7.36
C ALA A 187 -2.57 6.72 -8.17
N GLU A 188 -2.31 8.03 -8.08
CA GLU A 188 -3.07 9.03 -8.85
C GLU A 188 -2.95 8.80 -10.36
N GLY A 189 -1.72 8.53 -10.85
CA GLY A 189 -1.47 8.20 -12.26
C GLY A 189 -2.18 6.92 -12.72
N LYS A 190 -2.40 5.97 -11.82
CA LYS A 190 -3.12 4.71 -12.06
C LYS A 190 -4.64 4.79 -11.79
N GLY A 191 -5.16 5.94 -11.36
CA GLY A 191 -6.59 6.14 -11.08
C GLY A 191 -7.03 5.69 -9.69
N TYR A 192 -6.11 5.61 -8.73
CA TYR A 192 -6.39 5.29 -7.33
C TYR A 192 -6.29 6.53 -6.43
N ARG A 193 -6.86 6.42 -5.22
CA ARG A 193 -6.78 7.43 -4.17
C ARG A 193 -6.44 6.76 -2.85
N LEU A 194 -5.62 7.42 -2.04
CA LEU A 194 -5.34 6.98 -0.69
C LEU A 194 -6.61 7.05 0.15
N ALA A 195 -7.02 5.91 0.70
CA ALA A 195 -8.20 5.78 1.53
C ALA A 195 -7.86 5.75 3.02
N TRP A 196 -6.72 5.17 3.38
CA TRP A 196 -6.28 5.04 4.75
C TRP A 196 -4.79 4.71 4.85
N THR A 197 -4.15 5.12 5.95
CA THR A 197 -2.84 4.60 6.38
C THR A 197 -2.92 4.26 7.86
N GLU A 198 -2.20 3.23 8.24
CA GLU A 198 -2.03 2.87 9.64
C GLU A 198 -1.10 3.90 10.34
N PRO A 199 -1.45 4.37 11.53
CA PRO A 199 -0.67 5.40 12.23
C PRO A 199 0.72 4.98 12.70
N TRP A 200 0.90 3.69 12.97
CA TRP A 200 2.08 3.13 13.61
C TRP A 200 2.74 2.01 12.79
N CYS A 201 2.13 1.66 11.68
CA CYS A 201 2.53 0.60 10.78
C CYS A 201 2.70 1.15 9.37
N PRO A 202 3.63 0.64 8.57
CA PRO A 202 3.98 1.24 7.27
C PRO A 202 2.97 0.94 6.15
N ASN A 203 1.75 0.50 6.45
CA ASN A 203 0.77 0.15 5.42
C ASN A 203 -0.09 1.34 4.97
N ALA A 204 -0.24 1.47 3.65
CA ALA A 204 -1.13 2.42 3.00
C ALA A 204 -2.14 1.70 2.12
N ILE A 205 -3.42 2.04 2.26
CA ILE A 205 -4.54 1.43 1.53
C ILE A 205 -5.05 2.41 0.48
N PHE A 206 -4.98 2.01 -0.78
CA PHE A 206 -5.46 2.77 -1.93
C PHE A 206 -6.71 2.12 -2.51
N VAL A 207 -7.67 2.94 -2.90
CA VAL A 207 -8.92 2.52 -3.54
C VAL A 207 -8.99 3.09 -4.95
N ARG A 208 -9.42 2.26 -5.90
CA ARG A 208 -9.68 2.69 -7.25
C ARG A 208 -10.80 3.75 -7.25
N ALA A 209 -10.51 4.91 -7.83
CA ALA A 209 -11.38 6.10 -7.71
C ALA A 209 -12.82 5.84 -8.18
N GLU A 210 -13.00 5.04 -9.24
CA GLU A 210 -14.32 4.67 -9.76
C GLU A 210 -15.15 3.76 -8.84
N ARG A 211 -14.51 3.14 -7.83
CA ARG A 211 -15.17 2.29 -6.83
C ARG A 211 -15.67 3.08 -5.63
N LEU A 212 -15.19 4.30 -5.43
CA LEU A 212 -15.63 5.15 -4.34
C LEU A 212 -17.10 5.55 -4.50
N PRO A 213 -17.88 5.57 -3.43
CA PRO A 213 -19.25 6.06 -3.46
C PRO A 213 -19.29 7.52 -3.96
N ARG A 214 -20.37 7.89 -4.65
CA ARG A 214 -20.55 9.25 -5.18
C ARG A 214 -20.52 10.28 -4.04
N GLY A 215 -19.78 11.34 -4.22
CA GLY A 215 -19.70 12.44 -3.26
C GLY A 215 -18.76 12.19 -2.06
N VAL A 216 -18.07 11.04 -2.02
CA VAL A 216 -17.05 10.80 -1.00
C VAL A 216 -15.89 11.76 -1.19
N VAL A 217 -15.48 12.39 -0.11
CA VAL A 217 -14.27 13.20 -0.01
C VAL A 217 -13.26 12.44 0.82
N LEU A 218 -12.10 12.18 0.26
CA LEU A 218 -10.99 11.58 0.98
C LEU A 218 -10.08 12.65 1.57
N PRO A 219 -9.45 12.39 2.72
CA PRO A 219 -8.43 13.27 3.27
C PRO A 219 -7.28 13.48 2.26
N ASP A 220 -6.70 14.68 2.24
CA ASP A 220 -5.40 14.86 1.60
C ASP A 220 -4.40 13.91 2.27
N TRP A 221 -3.57 13.25 1.47
CA TRP A 221 -2.61 12.27 1.99
C TRP A 221 -1.67 12.88 3.05
N ARG A 222 -1.41 14.17 3.01
CA ARG A 222 -0.63 14.89 4.01
C ARG A 222 -1.29 14.90 5.39
N ALA A 223 -2.60 14.76 5.45
CA ALA A 223 -3.34 14.68 6.71
C ALA A 223 -3.14 13.33 7.45
N TRP A 224 -2.63 12.32 6.74
CA TRP A 224 -2.35 11.01 7.32
C TRP A 224 -0.98 10.90 7.97
N THR A 225 -0.06 11.84 7.70
CA THR A 225 1.27 11.84 8.30
C THR A 225 1.19 12.31 9.74
N ARG A 226 1.58 11.46 10.68
CA ARG A 226 1.50 11.74 12.12
C ARG A 226 2.82 12.11 12.77
N TRP A 227 3.91 12.12 12.02
CA TRP A 227 5.19 12.53 12.52
C TRP A 227 5.28 14.05 12.68
N ASP A 228 5.80 14.49 13.82
CA ASP A 228 6.18 15.89 13.98
C ASP A 228 7.48 16.17 13.23
N TRP A 229 7.33 16.53 11.97
CA TRP A 229 8.43 16.88 11.09
C TRP A 229 9.04 18.25 11.38
N SER A 230 8.54 18.97 12.39
CA SER A 230 9.08 20.28 12.82
C SER A 230 10.38 20.14 13.63
N LEU A 231 10.74 18.92 14.01
CA LEU A 231 11.97 18.66 14.72
C LEU A 231 13.19 18.95 13.83
N ASP A 232 14.10 19.81 14.34
CA ASP A 232 15.33 20.22 13.66
C ASP A 232 16.30 19.05 13.39
N ASP A 233 16.06 17.89 13.97
CA ASP A 233 16.92 16.71 13.92
C ASP A 233 16.59 15.73 12.79
N TYR A 234 15.63 16.05 11.91
CA TYR A 234 15.34 15.17 10.77
C TYR A 234 16.57 14.94 9.91
N ARG A 235 16.80 13.69 9.58
CA ARG A 235 17.78 13.26 8.58
C ARG A 235 17.11 12.36 7.56
N GLU A 236 17.29 12.70 6.26
CA GLU A 236 16.85 11.81 5.18
C GLU A 236 17.53 10.45 5.34
N PRO A 237 16.80 9.34 5.17
CA PRO A 237 17.39 8.00 5.24
C PRO A 237 18.61 7.87 4.32
N THR A 238 19.71 7.35 4.84
CA THR A 238 20.92 7.16 4.06
C THR A 238 20.82 5.89 3.23
N PRO A 239 21.11 5.95 1.91
CA PRO A 239 21.16 4.74 1.08
C PRO A 239 22.31 3.81 1.52
N ARG A 240 22.17 2.51 1.22
CA ARG A 240 23.31 1.57 1.33
C ARG A 240 24.42 1.93 0.32
N PRO A 241 25.68 1.48 0.51
CA PRO A 241 26.73 1.66 -0.47
C PRO A 241 26.33 1.14 -1.85
N GLY A 242 26.48 2.00 -2.87
CA GLY A 242 26.06 1.70 -4.25
C GLY A 242 24.55 1.84 -4.53
N GLY A 243 23.72 2.03 -3.50
CA GLY A 243 22.30 2.34 -3.65
C GLY A 243 22.05 3.84 -3.70
N ARG A 244 20.86 4.24 -4.19
CA ARG A 244 20.42 5.64 -4.17
C ARG A 244 18.91 5.76 -4.07
N TRP A 245 18.47 6.91 -3.57
CA TRP A 245 17.09 7.32 -3.64
C TRP A 245 16.77 7.97 -4.99
N VAL A 246 15.69 7.54 -5.60
CA VAL A 246 15.19 8.10 -6.87
C VAL A 246 14.00 9.00 -6.57
N ALA A 247 14.00 10.21 -7.13
CA ALA A 247 12.82 11.08 -7.10
C ALA A 247 11.82 10.65 -8.18
N VAL A 248 10.55 10.55 -7.83
CA VAL A 248 9.45 10.13 -8.71
C VAL A 248 8.30 11.12 -8.67
#